data_a0465c68d8bf89d86061a535054e371e
#
_entry.id   a0465c68d8bf89d86061a535054e371e
#
_cell.length_a   1.000
_cell.length_b   1.000
_cell.length_c   1.000
_cell.angle_alpha   90.00
_cell.angle_beta   90.00
_cell.angle_gamma   90.00
#
_symmetry.space_group_name_H-M   'P 1'
#
loop_
_entity.id
_entity.type
_entity.pdbx_description
1 polymer ?
#
loop_
_entity_poly.entity_id
_entity_poly.type
_entity_poly.pdbx_seq_one_letter_code
_entity_poly.pdbx_strand_id
1 'polypeptide(L)'
;MNKNNNFILKRIQSFLYSFYAKEIEDARLGEIYDGLVKALMQDIGKNWSKSKKSLENKEVYLLSFEYSPGKFIENIVESLGYKKEVDDCLKMLDISMEDLLNYEKEASLGNSDIGIGSWYLMKELSKNKIKSIAYALRYESGGMKQVIRDGRQFVNPNEWLSVGSKWEHKKAFSYLLNIDGKKTKAVAYDMPIFNNENKFVNTLRLWILMQNTKFC
;
A
#
# COMPACT_ATOMS: atom_id res chain seq x y z
N MET A 1 -26.60 -11.19 13.71
CA MET A 1 -25.55 -10.29 14.22
C MET A 1 -25.96 -8.85 13.96
N ASN A 2 -25.78 -7.97 14.94
CA ASN A 2 -26.31 -6.60 14.84
C ASN A 2 -25.37 -5.76 13.97
N LYS A 3 -25.81 -5.33 12.75
CA LYS A 3 -25.05 -4.45 11.83
C LYS A 3 -24.44 -3.23 12.57
N ASN A 4 -25.06 -2.82 13.67
CA ASN A 4 -24.67 -1.63 14.43
C ASN A 4 -23.39 -1.78 15.28
N ASN A 5 -22.77 -2.95 15.38
CA ASN A 5 -21.66 -3.15 16.31
C ASN A 5 -20.30 -3.41 15.65
N ASN A 6 -20.24 -3.55 14.32
CA ASN A 6 -18.97 -3.74 13.61
C ASN A 6 -18.32 -2.39 13.27
N PHE A 7 -17.18 -2.08 13.90
CA PHE A 7 -16.49 -0.81 13.72
C PHE A 7 -15.85 -0.66 12.33
N ILE A 8 -15.46 -1.77 11.68
CA ILE A 8 -14.94 -1.77 10.30
C ILE A 8 -16.06 -1.32 9.35
N LEU A 9 -17.26 -1.90 9.47
CA LEU A 9 -18.42 -1.50 8.66
C LEU A 9 -18.73 0.00 8.81
N LYS A 10 -18.71 0.51 10.04
CA LYS A 10 -18.94 1.96 10.30
C LYS A 10 -17.89 2.84 9.63
N ARG A 11 -16.62 2.43 9.65
CA ARG A 11 -15.53 3.18 9.02
C ARG A 11 -15.64 3.16 7.49
N ILE A 12 -16.01 2.02 6.90
CA ILE A 12 -16.27 1.90 5.46
C ILE A 12 -17.42 2.82 5.08
N GLN A 13 -18.55 2.76 5.79
CA GLN A 13 -19.70 3.62 5.52
C GLN A 13 -19.36 5.10 5.62
N SER A 14 -18.62 5.51 6.65
CA SER A 14 -18.17 6.90 6.82
C SER A 14 -17.29 7.35 5.66
N PHE A 15 -16.43 6.48 5.15
CA PHE A 15 -15.61 6.75 3.97
C PHE A 15 -16.48 6.90 2.71
N LEU A 16 -17.42 5.99 2.50
CA LEU A 16 -18.33 6.03 1.35
C LEU A 16 -19.15 7.31 1.31
N TYR A 17 -19.66 7.77 2.45
CA TYR A 17 -20.34 9.07 2.54
C TYR A 17 -19.44 10.23 2.14
N SER A 18 -18.20 10.24 2.66
CA SER A 18 -17.31 11.38 2.48
C SER A 18 -16.71 11.48 1.06
N PHE A 19 -16.50 10.35 0.38
CA PHE A 19 -15.77 10.31 -0.90
C PHE A 19 -16.64 9.95 -2.09
N TYR A 20 -17.74 9.20 -1.87
CA TYR A 20 -18.59 8.71 -2.95
C TYR A 20 -20.06 9.17 -2.84
N ALA A 21 -20.44 9.78 -1.70
CA ALA A 21 -21.82 10.17 -1.40
C ALA A 21 -22.82 9.00 -1.58
N LYS A 22 -22.44 7.79 -1.06
CA LYS A 22 -23.18 6.54 -1.24
C LYS A 22 -23.46 5.84 0.07
N GLU A 23 -24.58 5.12 0.10
CA GLU A 23 -24.83 4.07 1.09
C GLU A 23 -23.96 2.85 0.75
N ILE A 24 -23.69 2.00 1.76
CA ILE A 24 -22.83 0.84 1.60
C ILE A 24 -23.49 -0.23 0.70
N GLU A 25 -24.80 -0.29 0.70
CA GLU A 25 -25.61 -1.19 -0.14
C GLU A 25 -25.51 -0.85 -1.63
N ASP A 26 -25.22 0.42 -1.96
CA ASP A 26 -25.06 0.90 -3.36
C ASP A 26 -23.61 0.90 -3.82
N ALA A 27 -22.67 0.51 -2.93
CA ALA A 27 -21.25 0.58 -3.22
C ALA A 27 -20.78 -0.62 -4.06
N ARG A 28 -19.89 -0.35 -5.01
CA ARG A 28 -19.23 -1.38 -5.81
C ARG A 28 -18.05 -1.99 -5.04
N LEU A 29 -17.62 -3.18 -5.44
CA LEU A 29 -16.49 -3.88 -4.82
C LEU A 29 -15.25 -2.97 -4.65
N GLY A 30 -14.88 -2.19 -5.66
CA GLY A 30 -13.74 -1.28 -5.59
C GLY A 30 -13.91 -0.15 -4.56
N GLU A 31 -15.12 0.37 -4.39
CA GLU A 31 -15.44 1.40 -3.40
C GLU A 31 -15.42 0.82 -1.98
N ILE A 32 -15.89 -0.43 -1.80
CA ILE A 32 -15.78 -1.18 -0.54
C ILE A 32 -14.31 -1.47 -0.21
N TYR A 33 -13.52 -1.91 -1.20
CA TYR A 33 -12.08 -2.10 -1.05
C TYR A 33 -11.39 -0.80 -0.59
N ASP A 34 -11.66 0.32 -1.24
CA ASP A 34 -11.12 1.63 -0.86
C ASP A 34 -11.49 2.02 0.58
N GLY A 35 -12.75 1.80 0.95
CA GLY A 35 -13.26 2.04 2.29
C GLY A 35 -12.57 1.16 3.35
N LEU A 36 -12.39 -0.13 3.06
CA LEU A 36 -11.69 -1.05 3.95
C LEU A 36 -10.21 -0.66 4.11
N VAL A 37 -9.51 -0.37 3.02
CA VAL A 37 -8.12 0.12 3.08
C VAL A 37 -8.01 1.37 3.96
N LYS A 38 -8.91 2.33 3.79
CA LYS A 38 -8.93 3.55 4.63
C LYS A 38 -9.25 3.26 6.09
N ALA A 39 -10.16 2.31 6.35
CA ALA A 39 -10.47 1.87 7.72
C ALA A 39 -9.26 1.26 8.42
N LEU A 40 -8.50 0.40 7.73
CA LEU A 40 -7.29 -0.24 8.25
C LEU A 40 -6.14 0.78 8.41
N MET A 41 -5.97 1.67 7.43
CA MET A 41 -4.94 2.71 7.45
C MET A 41 -5.09 3.72 8.60
N GLN A 42 -6.27 3.86 9.20
CA GLN A 42 -6.43 4.69 10.41
C GLN A 42 -5.55 4.17 11.56
N ASP A 43 -5.51 2.85 11.78
CA ASP A 43 -4.77 2.26 12.90
C ASP A 43 -3.31 1.99 12.53
N ILE A 44 -3.02 1.57 11.30
CA ILE A 44 -1.66 1.53 10.78
C ILE A 44 -1.02 2.93 10.84
N GLY A 45 -1.71 3.97 10.44
CA GLY A 45 -1.22 5.35 10.47
C GLY A 45 -0.90 5.85 11.89
N LYS A 46 -1.73 5.48 12.88
CA LYS A 46 -1.45 5.78 14.31
C LYS A 46 -0.16 5.09 14.77
N ASN A 47 0.00 3.80 14.45
CA ASN A 47 1.18 3.03 14.79
C ASN A 47 2.42 3.58 14.08
N TRP A 48 2.30 3.90 12.80
CA TRP A 48 3.36 4.51 11.98
C TRP A 48 3.82 5.86 12.54
N SER A 49 2.86 6.73 12.94
CA SER A 49 3.18 7.99 13.60
C SER A 49 3.93 7.80 14.91
N LYS A 50 3.54 6.80 15.73
CA LYS A 50 4.23 6.46 16.98
C LYS A 50 5.64 5.94 16.71
N SER A 51 5.81 5.05 15.74
CA SER A 51 7.12 4.49 15.38
C SER A 51 8.10 5.57 14.90
N LYS A 52 7.62 6.55 14.11
CA LYS A 52 8.44 7.70 13.67
C LYS A 52 8.95 8.57 14.82
N LYS A 53 8.21 8.61 15.93
CA LYS A 53 8.55 9.40 17.13
C LYS A 53 9.37 8.62 18.14
N SER A 54 9.67 7.33 17.90
CA SER A 54 10.48 6.56 18.83
C SER A 54 11.87 7.21 18.96
N LEU A 55 12.33 7.29 20.22
CA LEU A 55 13.55 8.03 20.60
C LEU A 55 14.85 7.23 20.34
N GLU A 56 14.83 6.26 19.46
CA GLU A 56 16.05 5.55 19.09
C GLU A 56 17.00 6.49 18.36
N ASN A 57 18.24 6.57 18.87
CA ASN A 57 19.27 7.48 18.39
C ASN A 57 19.85 7.09 17.03
N LYS A 58 19.46 5.94 16.48
CA LYS A 58 19.96 5.44 15.19
C LYS A 58 18.81 5.07 14.29
N GLU A 59 18.92 5.45 13.02
CA GLU A 59 17.98 5.12 11.98
C GLU A 59 18.71 4.40 10.84
N VAL A 60 18.14 3.31 10.34
CA VAL A 60 18.71 2.55 9.21
C VAL A 60 18.07 3.04 7.91
N TYR A 61 18.90 3.34 6.94
CA TYR A 61 18.48 3.68 5.59
C TYR A 61 18.86 2.54 4.65
N LEU A 62 17.87 1.97 3.97
CA LEU A 62 18.08 0.92 2.98
C LEU A 62 17.77 1.45 1.59
N LEU A 63 18.76 1.40 0.70
CA LEU A 63 18.57 1.72 -0.72
C LEU A 63 18.55 0.43 -1.51
N SER A 64 17.47 0.17 -2.22
CA SER A 64 17.34 -0.94 -3.15
C SER A 64 16.57 -0.50 -4.37
N PHE A 65 16.93 -1.06 -5.53
CA PHE A 65 16.19 -0.81 -6.76
C PHE A 65 14.85 -1.54 -6.77
N GLU A 66 14.71 -2.62 -5.99
CA GLU A 66 13.53 -3.49 -6.01
C GLU A 66 13.02 -3.81 -4.61
N TYR A 67 11.70 -3.92 -4.52
CA TYR A 67 10.98 -4.42 -3.35
C TYR A 67 9.78 -5.26 -3.83
N SER A 68 9.51 -6.37 -3.15
CA SER A 68 8.37 -7.24 -3.43
C SER A 68 7.42 -7.31 -2.22
N PRO A 69 6.58 -6.29 -2.01
CA PRO A 69 5.73 -6.21 -0.82
C PRO A 69 4.58 -7.23 -0.82
N GLY A 70 4.19 -7.75 -1.97
CA GLY A 70 3.00 -8.57 -2.10
C GLY A 70 1.70 -7.79 -1.92
N LYS A 71 0.61 -8.51 -1.68
CA LYS A 71 -0.69 -7.93 -1.33
C LYS A 71 -0.71 -7.49 0.14
N PHE A 72 -1.34 -6.38 0.42
CA PHE A 72 -1.30 -5.75 1.74
C PHE A 72 -2.48 -6.12 2.62
N ILE A 73 -3.69 -6.26 2.04
CA ILE A 73 -4.95 -6.30 2.80
C ILE A 73 -4.97 -7.41 3.86
N GLU A 74 -4.64 -8.64 3.47
CA GLU A 74 -4.66 -9.80 4.37
C GLU A 74 -3.59 -9.66 5.46
N ASN A 75 -2.36 -9.32 5.06
CA ASN A 75 -1.25 -9.10 5.99
C ASN A 75 -1.54 -8.01 7.02
N ILE A 76 -2.21 -6.91 6.62
CA ILE A 76 -2.59 -5.82 7.53
C ILE A 76 -3.71 -6.26 8.47
N VAL A 77 -4.71 -6.96 7.97
CA VAL A 77 -5.81 -7.50 8.77
C VAL A 77 -5.26 -8.41 9.87
N GLU A 78 -4.31 -9.28 9.55
CA GLU A 78 -3.63 -10.13 10.52
C GLU A 78 -2.78 -9.33 11.52
N SER A 79 -1.95 -8.41 11.01
CA SER A 79 -1.09 -7.54 11.84
C SER A 79 -1.87 -6.71 12.86
N LEU A 80 -3.07 -6.28 12.51
CA LEU A 80 -3.96 -5.53 13.40
C LEU A 80 -4.78 -6.45 14.32
N GLY A 81 -4.86 -7.75 14.02
CA GLY A 81 -5.72 -8.70 14.72
C GLY A 81 -7.20 -8.52 14.41
N TYR A 82 -7.56 -8.01 13.25
CA TYR A 82 -8.93 -7.65 12.86
C TYR A 82 -9.60 -8.70 11.95
N LYS A 83 -9.03 -9.92 11.90
CA LYS A 83 -9.56 -10.98 11.01
C LYS A 83 -11.05 -11.21 11.22
N LYS A 84 -11.47 -11.38 12.48
CA LYS A 84 -12.88 -11.63 12.82
C LYS A 84 -13.79 -10.46 12.41
N GLU A 85 -13.41 -9.24 12.75
CA GLU A 85 -14.19 -8.04 12.46
C GLU A 85 -14.34 -7.80 10.97
N VAL A 86 -13.27 -8.05 10.20
CA VAL A 86 -13.29 -7.94 8.74
C VAL A 86 -14.12 -9.05 8.12
N ASP A 87 -13.91 -10.32 8.52
CA ASP A 87 -14.71 -11.45 8.02
C ASP A 87 -16.21 -11.27 8.29
N ASP A 88 -16.57 -10.80 9.51
CA ASP A 88 -17.94 -10.50 9.86
C ASP A 88 -18.52 -9.34 9.03
N CYS A 89 -17.70 -8.31 8.77
CA CYS A 89 -18.07 -7.19 7.91
C CYS A 89 -18.35 -7.64 6.47
N LEU A 90 -17.44 -8.40 5.89
CA LEU A 90 -17.54 -8.89 4.51
C LEU A 90 -18.74 -9.82 4.31
N LYS A 91 -19.01 -10.70 5.28
CA LYS A 91 -20.23 -11.54 5.27
C LYS A 91 -21.52 -10.74 5.26
N MET A 92 -21.57 -9.59 5.96
CA MET A 92 -22.75 -8.71 5.94
C MET A 92 -22.98 -8.04 4.57
N LEU A 93 -21.92 -7.94 3.76
CA LEU A 93 -21.92 -7.32 2.44
C LEU A 93 -22.00 -8.34 1.30
N ASP A 94 -22.05 -9.63 1.62
CA ASP A 94 -22.01 -10.73 0.65
C ASP A 94 -20.75 -10.68 -0.26
N ILE A 95 -19.61 -10.31 0.34
CA ILE A 95 -18.29 -10.21 -0.29
C ILE A 95 -17.34 -11.20 0.39
N SER A 96 -16.53 -11.90 -0.38
CA SER A 96 -15.47 -12.75 0.15
C SER A 96 -14.13 -12.00 0.27
N MET A 97 -13.23 -12.46 1.14
CA MET A 97 -11.85 -11.96 1.18
C MET A 97 -11.13 -12.21 -0.15
N GLU A 98 -11.44 -13.32 -0.82
CA GLU A 98 -10.88 -13.66 -2.12
C GLU A 98 -11.25 -12.62 -3.19
N ASP A 99 -12.49 -12.12 -3.20
CA ASP A 99 -12.91 -11.05 -4.11
C ASP A 99 -12.06 -9.79 -3.93
N LEU A 100 -11.79 -9.42 -2.68
CA LEU A 100 -10.94 -8.26 -2.37
C LEU A 100 -9.48 -8.50 -2.75
N LEU A 101 -8.96 -9.69 -2.49
CA LEU A 101 -7.59 -10.06 -2.89
C LEU A 101 -7.43 -10.10 -4.42
N ASN A 102 -8.45 -10.52 -5.15
CA ASN A 102 -8.43 -10.51 -6.62
C ASN A 102 -8.54 -9.07 -7.17
N TYR A 103 -9.23 -8.18 -6.46
CA TYR A 103 -9.32 -6.77 -6.81
C TYR A 103 -8.02 -6.01 -6.50
N GLU A 104 -7.33 -6.34 -5.39
CA GLU A 104 -6.10 -5.67 -4.97
C GLU A 104 -5.00 -5.83 -6.00
N LYS A 105 -4.45 -4.69 -6.43
CA LYS A 105 -3.26 -4.67 -7.29
C LYS A 105 -2.01 -4.70 -6.43
N GLU A 106 -1.20 -5.73 -6.61
CA GLU A 106 0.09 -5.85 -5.97
C GLU A 106 1.05 -4.78 -6.47
N ALA A 107 1.74 -4.10 -5.54
CA ALA A 107 2.74 -3.11 -5.92
C ALA A 107 3.91 -3.76 -6.67
N SER A 108 4.07 -3.38 -7.92
CA SER A 108 5.07 -3.94 -8.83
C SER A 108 6.32 -3.07 -8.85
N LEU A 109 7.22 -3.33 -7.90
CA LEU A 109 8.45 -2.55 -7.66
C LEU A 109 9.71 -3.36 -7.98
N GLY A 110 9.67 -4.20 -8.98
CA GLY A 110 10.74 -5.10 -9.41
C GLY A 110 10.24 -6.54 -9.53
N ASN A 111 11.11 -7.43 -9.98
CA ASN A 111 10.73 -8.82 -10.31
C ASN A 111 11.84 -9.83 -9.97
N SER A 112 12.73 -9.50 -9.04
CA SER A 112 13.86 -10.37 -8.68
C SER A 112 13.87 -10.76 -7.21
N ASP A 113 14.70 -11.75 -6.88
CA ASP A 113 14.95 -12.19 -5.50
C ASP A 113 15.51 -11.07 -4.61
N ILE A 114 16.16 -10.07 -5.22
CA ILE A 114 16.64 -8.86 -4.51
C ILE A 114 15.44 -8.12 -3.91
N GLY A 115 14.35 -7.97 -4.65
CA GLY A 115 13.12 -7.34 -4.17
C GLY A 115 12.51 -8.07 -3.00
N ILE A 116 12.49 -9.41 -3.04
CA ILE A 116 12.01 -10.27 -1.96
C ILE A 116 12.90 -10.11 -0.73
N GLY A 117 14.22 -10.23 -0.87
CA GLY A 117 15.19 -10.08 0.22
C GLY A 117 15.13 -8.69 0.87
N SER A 118 15.05 -7.62 0.06
CA SER A 118 14.93 -6.25 0.56
C SER A 118 13.64 -6.03 1.37
N TRP A 119 12.53 -6.60 0.92
CA TRP A 119 11.25 -6.52 1.65
C TRP A 119 11.30 -7.28 2.98
N TYR A 120 11.82 -8.51 2.98
CA TYR A 120 12.00 -9.29 4.22
C TYR A 120 12.91 -8.61 5.22
N LEU A 121 14.06 -8.05 4.77
CA LEU A 121 14.95 -7.30 5.64
C LEU A 121 14.22 -6.14 6.33
N MET A 122 13.42 -5.38 5.59
CA MET A 122 12.65 -4.27 6.15
C MET A 122 11.57 -4.73 7.12
N LYS A 123 10.94 -5.89 6.87
CA LYS A 123 10.00 -6.51 7.83
C LYS A 123 10.70 -6.93 9.12
N GLU A 124 11.89 -7.53 9.02
CA GLU A 124 12.69 -7.91 10.18
C GLU A 124 13.14 -6.68 10.99
N LEU A 125 13.55 -5.59 10.34
CA LEU A 125 13.84 -4.33 11.02
C LEU A 125 12.62 -3.81 11.78
N SER A 126 11.42 -3.89 11.17
CA SER A 126 10.17 -3.52 11.82
C SER A 126 9.83 -4.42 13.00
N LYS A 127 9.99 -5.74 12.88
CA LYS A 127 9.79 -6.73 13.93
C LYS A 127 10.71 -6.47 15.13
N ASN A 128 11.96 -6.13 14.90
CA ASN A 128 12.95 -5.81 15.93
C ASN A 128 12.84 -4.34 16.42
N LYS A 129 11.82 -3.60 16.00
CA LYS A 129 11.58 -2.19 16.33
C LYS A 129 12.75 -1.26 15.99
N ILE A 130 13.54 -1.63 15.01
CA ILE A 130 14.63 -0.80 14.49
C ILE A 130 14.03 0.20 13.52
N LYS A 131 14.15 1.49 13.86
CA LYS A 131 13.66 2.57 13.02
C LYS A 131 14.39 2.58 11.69
N SER A 132 13.65 2.54 10.58
CA SER A 132 14.26 2.45 9.25
C SER A 132 13.39 3.09 8.16
N ILE A 133 14.07 3.58 7.12
CA ILE A 133 13.44 4.05 5.89
C ILE A 133 14.08 3.34 4.71
N ALA A 134 13.27 2.66 3.93
CA ALA A 134 13.66 2.11 2.65
C ALA A 134 13.41 3.12 1.54
N TYR A 135 14.30 3.19 0.56
CA TYR A 135 14.19 4.06 -0.61
C TYR A 135 14.24 3.23 -1.89
N ALA A 136 13.30 3.52 -2.81
CA ALA A 136 13.25 2.93 -4.13
C ALA A 136 12.67 3.90 -5.17
N LEU A 137 12.74 3.50 -6.42
CA LEU A 137 12.00 4.14 -7.50
C LEU A 137 10.54 3.65 -7.50
N ARG A 138 9.62 4.56 -7.77
CA ARG A 138 8.21 4.25 -7.98
C ARG A 138 7.99 3.91 -9.43
N TYR A 139 8.23 2.64 -9.77
CA TYR A 139 8.02 2.15 -11.13
C TYR A 139 6.52 2.20 -11.47
N GLU A 140 6.18 2.62 -12.67
CA GLU A 140 4.80 2.52 -13.20
C GLU A 140 4.45 1.08 -13.56
N SER A 141 5.44 0.33 -14.04
CA SER A 141 5.34 -1.07 -14.47
C SER A 141 6.62 -1.79 -14.10
N GLY A 142 6.87 -2.00 -12.80
CA GLY A 142 8.11 -2.60 -12.29
C GLY A 142 8.20 -4.11 -12.44
N GLY A 143 7.16 -4.78 -12.93
CA GLY A 143 7.11 -6.22 -13.17
C GLY A 143 6.27 -6.57 -14.39
N MET A 144 6.31 -7.85 -14.74
CA MET A 144 5.62 -8.40 -15.90
C MET A 144 4.54 -9.37 -15.44
N LYS A 145 3.34 -9.28 -16.04
CA LYS A 145 2.25 -10.22 -15.85
C LYS A 145 2.19 -11.17 -17.04
N GLN A 146 2.27 -12.47 -16.74
CA GLN A 146 2.08 -13.50 -17.76
C GLN A 146 0.59 -13.78 -17.97
N VAL A 147 0.16 -13.82 -19.21
CA VAL A 147 -1.21 -14.12 -19.61
C VAL A 147 -1.19 -15.19 -20.69
N ILE A 148 -2.03 -16.21 -20.53
CA ILE A 148 -2.21 -17.24 -21.56
C ILE A 148 -3.45 -16.89 -22.38
N ARG A 149 -3.28 -16.75 -23.69
CA ARG A 149 -4.36 -16.56 -24.67
C ARG A 149 -4.17 -17.53 -25.81
N ASP A 150 -5.21 -18.26 -26.17
CA ASP A 150 -5.20 -19.23 -27.28
C ASP A 150 -4.02 -20.21 -27.21
N GLY A 151 -3.72 -20.71 -26.00
CA GLY A 151 -2.63 -21.65 -25.74
C GLY A 151 -1.21 -21.04 -25.86
N ARG A 152 -1.08 -19.73 -26.01
CA ARG A 152 0.19 -19.02 -26.10
C ARG A 152 0.39 -18.08 -24.91
N GLN A 153 1.64 -18.00 -24.46
CA GLN A 153 2.04 -17.10 -23.39
C GLN A 153 2.33 -15.69 -23.94
N PHE A 154 1.70 -14.71 -23.30
CA PHE A 154 1.98 -13.29 -23.53
C PHE A 154 2.49 -12.65 -22.24
N VAL A 155 3.35 -11.66 -22.38
CA VAL A 155 3.90 -10.88 -21.28
C VAL A 155 3.41 -9.45 -21.39
N ASN A 156 2.67 -9.00 -20.37
CA ASN A 156 2.15 -7.63 -20.31
C ASN A 156 2.78 -6.90 -19.13
N PRO A 157 2.96 -5.57 -19.22
CA PRO A 157 3.33 -4.76 -18.04
C PRO A 157 2.31 -4.96 -16.91
N ASN A 158 2.79 -5.01 -15.67
CA ASN A 158 1.90 -5.01 -14.50
C ASN A 158 1.53 -3.56 -14.15
N GLU A 159 0.38 -3.11 -14.60
CA GLU A 159 -0.14 -1.76 -14.38
C GLU A 159 -0.79 -1.63 -12.98
N TRP A 160 -0.01 -1.79 -11.93
CA TRP A 160 -0.49 -1.74 -10.54
C TRP A 160 -1.04 -0.37 -10.12
N LEU A 161 -0.67 0.68 -10.86
CA LEU A 161 -1.13 2.06 -10.63
C LEU A 161 -2.38 2.44 -11.45
N SER A 162 -2.91 1.54 -12.27
CA SER A 162 -4.06 1.84 -13.15
C SER A 162 -5.31 2.35 -12.40
N VAL A 163 -5.50 1.88 -11.15
CA VAL A 163 -6.57 2.35 -10.24
C VAL A 163 -6.01 3.17 -9.06
N GLY A 164 -4.72 3.51 -9.10
CA GLY A 164 -3.97 4.14 -8.02
C GLY A 164 -3.71 3.18 -6.86
N SER A 165 -2.59 3.36 -6.17
CA SER A 165 -2.32 2.63 -4.94
C SER A 165 -3.00 3.30 -3.75
N LYS A 166 -3.80 2.55 -3.00
CA LYS A 166 -4.51 3.07 -1.82
C LYS A 166 -3.66 3.01 -0.55
N TRP A 167 -2.54 2.27 -0.61
CA TRP A 167 -1.58 2.12 0.49
C TRP A 167 -0.51 3.19 0.54
N GLU A 168 -0.40 4.01 -0.52
CA GLU A 168 0.59 5.08 -0.63
C GLU A 168 0.07 6.42 -0.10
N HIS A 169 0.98 7.17 0.52
CA HIS A 169 0.76 8.56 0.93
C HIS A 169 1.73 9.49 0.18
N LYS A 170 1.21 10.24 -0.79
CA LYS A 170 1.99 11.29 -1.46
C LYS A 170 2.47 12.31 -0.43
N LYS A 171 3.76 12.65 -0.47
CA LYS A 171 4.34 13.65 0.40
C LYS A 171 4.11 15.06 -0.15
N ALA A 172 3.93 16.03 0.74
CA ALA A 172 3.78 17.43 0.37
C ALA A 172 5.09 18.05 -0.16
N PHE A 173 6.25 17.50 0.23
CA PHE A 173 7.55 17.97 -0.26
C PHE A 173 7.95 17.31 -1.58
N SER A 174 8.78 18.01 -2.32
CA SER A 174 9.40 17.53 -3.56
C SER A 174 10.75 18.22 -3.73
N TYR A 175 11.63 17.62 -4.52
CA TYR A 175 12.94 18.19 -4.85
C TYR A 175 13.05 18.49 -6.32
N LEU A 176 13.72 19.60 -6.66
CA LEU A 176 14.12 19.89 -8.04
C LEU A 176 15.53 19.36 -8.24
N LEU A 177 15.69 18.46 -9.19
CA LEU A 177 16.95 17.87 -9.58
C LEU A 177 17.33 18.40 -10.96
N ASN A 178 18.65 18.49 -11.21
CA ASN A 178 19.17 18.71 -12.54
C ASN A 178 19.80 17.39 -13.03
N ILE A 179 19.15 16.74 -13.98
CA ILE A 179 19.59 15.47 -14.56
C ILE A 179 19.89 15.75 -16.03
N ASP A 180 21.15 15.62 -16.42
CA ASP A 180 21.63 15.90 -17.80
C ASP A 180 21.16 17.26 -18.34
N GLY A 181 21.25 18.31 -17.52
CA GLY A 181 20.85 19.67 -17.88
C GLY A 181 19.33 19.92 -17.85
N LYS A 182 18.51 18.89 -17.56
CA LYS A 182 17.06 19.00 -17.48
C LYS A 182 16.58 19.12 -16.04
N LYS A 183 15.77 20.15 -15.77
CA LYS A 183 15.11 20.31 -14.47
C LYS A 183 14.00 19.26 -14.32
N THR A 184 14.13 18.37 -13.36
CA THR A 184 13.22 17.27 -13.10
C THR A 184 12.72 17.36 -11.65
N LYS A 185 11.42 17.20 -11.43
CA LYS A 185 10.83 17.21 -10.08
C LYS A 185 10.76 15.79 -9.54
N ALA A 186 11.42 15.52 -8.41
CA ALA A 186 11.29 14.29 -7.67
C ALA A 186 10.18 14.40 -6.63
N VAL A 187 9.20 13.50 -6.68
CA VAL A 187 8.05 13.45 -5.77
C VAL A 187 8.09 12.14 -4.99
N ALA A 188 7.86 12.20 -3.68
CA ALA A 188 7.90 11.04 -2.79
C ALA A 188 6.50 10.52 -2.47
N TYR A 189 6.40 9.19 -2.35
CA TYR A 189 5.24 8.45 -1.86
C TYR A 189 5.71 7.49 -0.77
N ASP A 190 5.10 7.56 0.40
CA ASP A 190 5.42 6.69 1.54
C ASP A 190 4.39 5.56 1.64
N MET A 191 4.87 4.31 1.77
CA MET A 191 4.10 3.11 2.09
C MET A 191 4.51 2.57 3.46
N PRO A 192 3.56 2.02 4.26
CA PRO A 192 3.88 1.43 5.55
C PRO A 192 4.56 0.06 5.37
N ILE A 193 5.58 -0.20 6.18
CA ILE A 193 6.18 -1.53 6.35
C ILE A 193 5.87 -1.99 7.76
N PHE A 194 5.03 -2.99 7.87
CA PHE A 194 4.54 -3.56 9.13
C PHE A 194 4.96 -5.04 9.26
N ASN A 195 4.75 -5.59 10.44
CA ASN A 195 4.97 -7.00 10.75
C ASN A 195 3.78 -7.53 11.58
N ASN A 196 3.69 -8.85 11.73
CA ASN A 196 2.58 -9.50 12.43
C ASN A 196 2.84 -9.72 13.93
N GLU A 197 4.00 -9.34 14.45
CA GLU A 197 4.39 -9.61 15.84
C GLU A 197 4.25 -8.40 16.78
N ASN A 198 4.31 -7.19 16.22
CA ASN A 198 4.16 -5.96 16.99
C ASN A 198 3.57 -4.83 16.14
N LYS A 199 3.34 -3.68 16.78
CA LYS A 199 2.73 -2.50 16.14
C LYS A 199 3.75 -1.50 15.59
N PHE A 200 5.02 -1.87 15.47
CA PHE A 200 6.03 -0.98 14.94
C PHE A 200 5.97 -0.96 13.41
N VAL A 201 5.95 0.24 12.83
CA VAL A 201 5.76 0.44 11.38
C VAL A 201 6.89 1.29 10.84
N ASN A 202 7.65 0.75 9.90
CA ASN A 202 8.69 1.44 9.15
C ASN A 202 8.13 2.05 7.85
N THR A 203 9.00 2.67 7.05
CA THR A 203 8.59 3.41 5.84
C THR A 203 9.31 2.87 4.62
N LEU A 204 8.57 2.52 3.56
CA LEU A 204 9.10 2.43 2.20
C LEU A 204 8.77 3.73 1.48
N ARG A 205 9.81 4.48 1.07
CA ARG A 205 9.69 5.73 0.33
C ARG A 205 10.02 5.52 -1.13
N LEU A 206 9.03 5.69 -1.95
CA LEU A 206 9.11 5.56 -3.39
C LEU A 206 9.24 6.94 -4.04
N TRP A 207 10.18 7.08 -4.98
CA TRP A 207 10.41 8.31 -5.71
C TRP A 207 10.01 8.17 -7.17
N ILE A 208 9.23 9.13 -7.66
CA ILE A 208 8.95 9.29 -9.08
C ILE A 208 9.57 10.57 -9.60
N LEU A 209 10.15 10.52 -10.78
CA LEU A 209 10.70 11.66 -11.49
C LEU A 209 9.67 12.18 -12.48
N MET A 210 9.23 13.40 -12.28
CA MET A 210 8.28 14.08 -13.16
C MET A 210 9.02 15.12 -13.98
N GLN A 211 9.08 14.93 -15.29
CA GLN A 211 9.58 15.97 -16.18
C GLN A 211 8.59 17.16 -16.16
N ASN A 212 9.11 18.38 -16.11
CA ASN A 212 8.29 19.58 -16.31
C ASN A 212 7.85 19.61 -17.78
N THR A 213 6.81 18.87 -18.13
CA THR A 213 6.02 19.21 -19.32
C THR A 213 5.31 20.51 -18.96
N LYS A 214 5.76 21.62 -19.52
CA LYS A 214 4.96 22.83 -19.61
C LYS A 214 3.67 22.41 -20.33
N PHE A 215 2.58 22.32 -19.59
CA PHE A 215 1.27 22.38 -20.24
C PHE A 215 1.17 23.79 -20.82
N CYS A 216 1.29 23.88 -22.15
CA CYS A 216 0.85 25.04 -22.91
C CYS A 216 -0.67 25.09 -22.90
#